data_fe79157a19d7ccebdae213d4d1d29c16
#
_entry.id   fe79157a19d7ccebdae213d4d1d29c16
#
_cell.length_a   1.000
_cell.length_b   1.000
_cell.length_c   1.000
_cell.angle_alpha   90.00
_cell.angle_beta   90.00
_cell.angle_gamma   90.00
#
_symmetry.space_group_name_H-M   'P 1'
#
loop_
_entity.id
_entity.type
_entity.pdbx_description
1 polymer ?
#
loop_
_entity_poly.entity_id
_entity_poly.type
_entity_poly.pdbx_seq_one_letter_code
_entity_poly.pdbx_strand_id
1 'polypeptide(L)'
;MKSIKGLHFIIASFILTILTWMNTSPQFMIPGLALTSLSLTFILATRLPLLESWFHGLEKVYTVHKFTSFLSIILLIFHNFSMGGLWGSRLAAQFGNLAIYIFVSIILVAYLGKYIQYEAWRWIHRLVYLAYIFGLFHVYMMMGNRLLTFNLLSFLVGSYALLGLLAGFYIIFLYQKIGFPYLGKITNLKRLNHDTREIQIHLSRPFDYQSGQFAFLKIFQEGFESAPHPFSISGGHGQTLYFTVKNSGDHTKNIYDNLQVGSKVSVDRAYGHMIIEEGRENQVWIAGGIGITPFISYIREHPILDKQVHFYYSFRGEENAVYIDLLHDYAQKNPNFELHLVDSRKDAYLNFEQKEVPEHASVYMCGPLSMMKSLAK
;
A
#
# COMPACT_ATOMS: atom_id res chain seq x y z
N MET A 1 -21.08 6.62 -4.25
CA MET A 1 -20.00 6.09 -3.37
C MET A 1 -20.07 4.57 -3.41
N LYS A 2 -19.08 3.88 -4.02
CA LYS A 2 -19.01 2.40 -3.92
C LYS A 2 -18.82 2.03 -2.44
N SER A 3 -19.65 1.13 -1.92
CA SER A 3 -19.59 0.65 -0.53
C SER A 3 -18.22 0.02 -0.24
N ILE A 4 -17.53 0.49 0.78
CA ILE A 4 -16.23 -0.05 1.19
C ILE A 4 -16.49 -1.27 2.10
N LYS A 5 -16.61 -2.45 1.51
CA LYS A 5 -16.87 -3.72 2.22
C LYS A 5 -15.88 -3.94 3.37
N GLY A 6 -14.61 -3.56 3.19
CA GLY A 6 -13.58 -3.67 4.22
C GLY A 6 -13.89 -2.85 5.48
N LEU A 7 -14.46 -1.65 5.35
CA LEU A 7 -14.84 -0.84 6.51
C LEU A 7 -16.01 -1.48 7.28
N HIS A 8 -16.99 -2.05 6.57
CA HIS A 8 -18.08 -2.79 7.21
C HIS A 8 -17.55 -4.02 7.97
N PHE A 9 -16.58 -4.73 7.41
CA PHE A 9 -15.93 -5.85 8.10
C PHE A 9 -15.25 -5.40 9.40
N ILE A 10 -14.50 -4.30 9.39
CA ILE A 10 -13.85 -3.75 10.59
C ILE A 10 -14.89 -3.34 11.64
N ILE A 11 -15.90 -2.59 11.24
CA ILE A 11 -16.99 -2.14 12.15
C ILE A 11 -17.73 -3.34 12.74
N ALA A 12 -18.10 -4.32 11.92
CA ALA A 12 -18.78 -5.52 12.38
C ALA A 12 -17.93 -6.32 13.37
N SER A 13 -16.62 -6.40 13.18
CA SER A 13 -15.68 -7.04 14.10
C SER A 13 -15.69 -6.36 15.48
N PHE A 14 -15.68 -5.05 15.52
CA PHE A 14 -15.74 -4.31 16.78
C PHE A 14 -17.11 -4.45 17.46
N ILE A 15 -18.21 -4.33 16.72
CA ILE A 15 -19.57 -4.50 17.26
C ILE A 15 -19.72 -5.91 17.85
N LEU A 16 -19.32 -6.95 17.14
CA LEU A 16 -19.37 -8.33 17.60
C LEU A 16 -18.57 -8.51 18.89
N THR A 17 -17.38 -7.94 18.97
CA THR A 17 -16.54 -7.97 20.17
C THR A 17 -17.22 -7.29 21.35
N ILE A 18 -17.77 -6.09 21.15
CA ILE A 18 -18.50 -5.34 22.20
C ILE A 18 -19.68 -6.16 22.72
N LEU A 19 -20.55 -6.64 21.83
CA LEU A 19 -21.75 -7.39 22.21
C LEU A 19 -21.41 -8.68 22.97
N THR A 20 -20.35 -9.40 22.54
CA THR A 20 -19.93 -10.62 23.20
C THR A 20 -19.41 -10.35 24.61
N TRP A 21 -18.55 -9.35 24.79
CA TRP A 21 -18.00 -9.03 26.10
C TRP A 21 -19.03 -8.39 27.04
N MET A 22 -19.93 -7.53 26.54
CA MET A 22 -21.01 -6.96 27.33
C MET A 22 -21.93 -8.05 27.94
N ASN A 23 -22.22 -9.11 27.17
CA ASN A 23 -23.10 -10.18 27.62
C ASN A 23 -22.42 -11.24 28.47
N THR A 24 -21.06 -11.26 28.52
CA THR A 24 -20.31 -12.31 29.26
C THR A 24 -19.52 -11.77 30.42
N SER A 25 -18.67 -10.78 30.18
CA SER A 25 -17.73 -10.24 31.17
C SER A 25 -17.35 -8.80 30.82
N PRO A 26 -18.24 -7.83 31.08
CA PRO A 26 -18.08 -6.42 30.63
C PRO A 26 -16.75 -5.78 31.04
N GLN A 27 -16.21 -6.16 32.20
CA GLN A 27 -14.92 -5.67 32.70
C GLN A 27 -13.74 -6.00 31.81
N PHE A 28 -13.84 -7.04 30.95
CA PHE A 28 -12.80 -7.42 29.98
C PHE A 28 -13.07 -6.91 28.56
N MET A 29 -14.04 -6.05 28.35
CA MET A 29 -14.37 -5.52 27.03
C MET A 29 -13.19 -4.74 26.40
N ILE A 30 -12.52 -3.89 27.19
CA ILE A 30 -11.38 -3.10 26.70
C ILE A 30 -10.22 -3.97 26.21
N PRO A 31 -9.70 -4.94 27.01
CA PRO A 31 -8.67 -5.87 26.51
C PRO A 31 -9.14 -6.71 25.32
N GLY A 32 -10.41 -7.10 25.28
CA GLY A 32 -11.00 -7.79 24.13
C GLY A 32 -10.96 -6.95 22.85
N LEU A 33 -11.33 -5.68 22.93
CA LEU A 33 -11.23 -4.72 21.81
C LEU A 33 -9.79 -4.49 21.41
N ALA A 34 -8.86 -4.42 22.35
CA ALA A 34 -7.44 -4.28 22.06
C ALA A 34 -6.90 -5.48 21.26
N LEU A 35 -7.24 -6.71 21.65
CA LEU A 35 -6.86 -7.92 20.93
C LEU A 35 -7.46 -7.93 19.52
N THR A 36 -8.75 -7.63 19.38
CA THR A 36 -9.43 -7.56 18.07
C THR A 36 -8.73 -6.54 17.16
N SER A 37 -8.47 -5.33 17.67
CA SER A 37 -7.82 -4.27 16.90
C SER A 37 -6.40 -4.66 16.45
N LEU A 38 -5.60 -5.27 17.33
CA LEU A 38 -4.26 -5.77 17.01
C LEU A 38 -4.30 -6.87 15.95
N SER A 39 -5.19 -7.83 16.11
CA SER A 39 -5.35 -8.94 15.16
C SER A 39 -5.74 -8.42 13.78
N LEU A 40 -6.70 -7.50 13.71
CA LEU A 40 -7.09 -6.82 12.47
C LEU A 40 -5.91 -6.06 11.84
N THR A 41 -5.06 -5.44 12.65
CA THR A 41 -3.86 -4.74 12.18
C THR A 41 -2.91 -5.69 11.46
N PHE A 42 -2.67 -6.90 11.99
CA PHE A 42 -1.86 -7.92 11.30
C PHE A 42 -2.53 -8.44 10.03
N ILE A 43 -3.83 -8.70 10.06
CA ILE A 43 -4.60 -9.13 8.88
C ILE A 43 -4.49 -8.09 7.76
N LEU A 44 -4.66 -6.80 8.07
CA LEU A 44 -4.54 -5.71 7.10
C LEU A 44 -3.13 -5.58 6.51
N ALA A 45 -2.08 -6.01 7.22
CA ALA A 45 -0.72 -5.98 6.71
C ALA A 45 -0.42 -7.06 5.65
N THR A 46 -1.26 -8.09 5.50
CA THR A 46 -0.98 -9.27 4.66
C THR A 46 -0.95 -9.01 3.15
N ARG A 47 -1.47 -7.88 2.68
CA ARG A 47 -1.60 -7.56 1.24
C ARG A 47 -2.42 -8.58 0.45
N LEU A 48 -3.35 -9.29 1.09
CA LEU A 48 -4.20 -10.26 0.39
C LEU A 48 -5.08 -9.56 -0.66
N PRO A 49 -5.31 -10.19 -1.84
CA PRO A 49 -6.15 -9.62 -2.89
C PRO A 49 -7.56 -9.28 -2.41
N LEU A 50 -8.11 -10.11 -1.54
CA LEU A 50 -9.43 -9.91 -0.94
C LEU A 50 -9.51 -8.58 -0.18
N LEU A 51 -8.50 -8.26 0.63
CA LEU A 51 -8.47 -7.01 1.40
C LEU A 51 -8.35 -5.81 0.47
N GLU A 52 -7.47 -5.89 -0.53
CA GLU A 52 -7.33 -4.82 -1.51
C GLU A 52 -8.65 -4.53 -2.23
N SER A 53 -9.36 -5.56 -2.70
CA SER A 53 -10.64 -5.42 -3.36
C SER A 53 -11.73 -4.84 -2.43
N TRP A 54 -11.74 -5.24 -1.15
CA TRP A 54 -12.71 -4.76 -0.16
C TRP A 54 -12.50 -3.30 0.22
N PHE A 55 -11.27 -2.82 0.19
CA PHE A 55 -10.92 -1.44 0.51
C PHE A 55 -10.76 -0.55 -0.73
N HIS A 56 -10.84 -1.10 -1.96
CA HIS A 56 -10.59 -0.39 -3.21
C HIS A 56 -9.22 0.30 -3.23
N GLY A 57 -8.16 -0.48 -2.96
CA GLY A 57 -6.78 -0.05 -3.05
C GLY A 57 -5.96 -0.30 -1.79
N LEU A 58 -4.70 -0.64 -2.01
CA LEU A 58 -3.75 -0.98 -0.96
C LEU A 58 -3.45 0.22 -0.04
N GLU A 59 -3.49 1.44 -0.57
CA GLU A 59 -3.32 2.69 0.18
C GLU A 59 -4.40 2.88 1.25
N LYS A 60 -5.64 2.48 0.95
CA LYS A 60 -6.75 2.52 1.92
C LYS A 60 -6.61 1.43 2.97
N VAL A 61 -6.17 0.24 2.57
CA VAL A 61 -5.83 -0.83 3.54
C VAL A 61 -4.79 -0.34 4.54
N TYR A 62 -3.71 0.32 4.08
CA TYR A 62 -2.70 0.87 4.99
C TYR A 62 -3.18 2.05 5.83
N THR A 63 -4.13 2.83 5.33
CA THR A 63 -4.76 3.89 6.14
C THR A 63 -5.51 3.29 7.32
N VAL A 64 -6.30 2.23 7.09
CA VAL A 64 -7.04 1.52 8.14
C VAL A 64 -6.08 0.75 9.05
N HIS A 65 -5.01 0.14 8.52
CA HIS A 65 -3.94 -0.47 9.32
C HIS A 65 -3.34 0.52 10.33
N LYS A 66 -3.02 1.74 9.92
CA LYS A 66 -2.52 2.79 10.82
C LYS A 66 -3.54 3.16 11.89
N PHE A 67 -4.81 3.29 11.49
CA PHE A 67 -5.89 3.60 12.42
C PHE A 67 -6.08 2.50 13.46
N THR A 68 -6.18 1.23 13.05
CA THR A 68 -6.32 0.09 13.97
C THR A 68 -5.11 -0.08 14.88
N SER A 69 -3.89 0.16 14.36
CA SER A 69 -2.66 0.17 15.17
C SER A 69 -2.72 1.21 16.29
N PHE A 70 -3.10 2.44 15.94
CA PHE A 70 -3.20 3.54 16.89
C PHE A 70 -4.30 3.28 17.95
N LEU A 71 -5.46 2.79 17.50
CA LEU A 71 -6.55 2.41 18.39
C LEU A 71 -6.12 1.30 19.36
N SER A 72 -5.37 0.30 18.89
CA SER A 72 -4.86 -0.78 19.72
C SER A 72 -4.04 -0.26 20.89
N ILE A 73 -3.20 0.73 20.67
CA ILE A 73 -2.36 1.30 21.71
C ILE A 73 -3.14 2.06 22.74
N ILE A 74 -4.07 2.89 22.30
CA ILE A 74 -4.96 3.61 23.22
C ILE A 74 -5.66 2.59 24.13
N LEU A 75 -6.20 1.52 23.54
CA LEU A 75 -6.89 0.49 24.29
C LEU A 75 -5.96 -0.28 25.24
N LEU A 76 -4.71 -0.59 24.83
CA LEU A 76 -3.71 -1.27 25.67
C LEU A 76 -3.25 -0.38 26.82
N ILE A 77 -2.99 0.89 26.57
CA ILE A 77 -2.62 1.85 27.63
C ILE A 77 -3.77 1.97 28.64
N PHE A 78 -5.00 2.14 28.16
CA PHE A 78 -6.17 2.21 29.03
C PHE A 78 -6.38 0.92 29.84
N HIS A 79 -6.21 -0.25 29.19
CA HIS A 79 -6.24 -1.54 29.86
C HIS A 79 -5.20 -1.62 30.99
N ASN A 80 -3.96 -1.23 30.71
CA ASN A 80 -2.89 -1.26 31.70
C ASN A 80 -3.19 -0.38 32.92
N PHE A 81 -3.74 0.81 32.71
CA PHE A 81 -4.12 1.71 33.82
C PHE A 81 -5.34 1.26 34.59
N SER A 82 -6.36 0.71 33.90
CA SER A 82 -7.62 0.31 34.54
C SER A 82 -7.54 -1.01 35.31
N MET A 83 -6.64 -1.92 34.91
CA MET A 83 -6.50 -3.26 35.48
C MET A 83 -5.22 -3.43 36.30
N GLY A 84 -4.46 -2.37 36.54
CA GLY A 84 -3.12 -2.38 37.12
C GLY A 84 -3.01 -3.18 38.41
N GLY A 85 -2.33 -4.32 38.38
CA GLY A 85 -1.87 -5.08 39.53
C GLY A 85 -2.89 -5.96 40.24
N LEU A 86 -4.15 -6.01 39.85
CA LEU A 86 -5.21 -6.67 40.64
C LEU A 86 -5.60 -8.09 40.18
N TRP A 87 -5.18 -8.55 39.00
CA TRP A 87 -5.68 -9.81 38.45
C TRP A 87 -4.57 -10.64 37.77
N GLY A 88 -4.54 -11.92 38.09
CA GLY A 88 -3.69 -12.91 37.44
C GLY A 88 -2.36 -13.21 38.14
N SER A 89 -1.59 -14.13 37.56
CA SER A 89 -0.26 -14.48 38.08
C SER A 89 0.75 -13.35 37.80
N ARG A 90 1.76 -13.24 38.64
CA ARG A 90 2.89 -12.30 38.43
C ARG A 90 3.53 -12.47 37.05
N LEU A 91 3.60 -13.70 36.55
CA LEU A 91 4.16 -14.04 35.26
C LEU A 91 3.27 -13.52 34.11
N ALA A 92 1.93 -13.65 34.21
CA ALA A 92 1.00 -13.09 33.23
C ALA A 92 1.15 -11.57 33.11
N ALA A 93 1.26 -10.87 34.25
CA ALA A 93 1.49 -9.41 34.24
C ALA A 93 2.83 -9.04 33.60
N GLN A 94 3.90 -9.80 33.81
CA GLN A 94 5.19 -9.56 33.16
C GLN A 94 5.12 -9.66 31.63
N PHE A 95 4.44 -10.68 31.08
CA PHE A 95 4.26 -10.80 29.64
C PHE A 95 3.42 -9.66 29.06
N GLY A 96 2.35 -9.23 29.75
CA GLY A 96 1.54 -8.10 29.35
C GLY A 96 2.33 -6.79 29.33
N ASN A 97 3.09 -6.50 30.37
CA ASN A 97 3.93 -5.31 30.46
C ASN A 97 5.03 -5.31 29.39
N LEU A 98 5.69 -6.45 29.17
CA LEU A 98 6.71 -6.58 28.11
C LEU A 98 6.11 -6.32 26.73
N ALA A 99 4.92 -6.88 26.44
CA ALA A 99 4.22 -6.62 25.21
C ALA A 99 3.94 -5.12 25.00
N ILE A 100 3.38 -4.44 26.00
CA ILE A 100 3.06 -3.01 25.93
C ILE A 100 4.33 -2.17 25.73
N TYR A 101 5.41 -2.43 26.46
CA TYR A 101 6.67 -1.69 26.31
C TYR A 101 7.26 -1.82 24.90
N ILE A 102 7.24 -3.03 24.32
CA ILE A 102 7.69 -3.24 22.95
C ILE A 102 6.77 -2.50 21.97
N PHE A 103 5.44 -2.60 22.11
CA PHE A 103 4.50 -1.90 21.25
C PHE A 103 4.71 -0.39 21.28
N VAL A 104 4.77 0.22 22.44
CA VAL A 104 4.95 1.69 22.58
C VAL A 104 6.30 2.11 21.97
N SER A 105 7.37 1.35 22.23
CA SER A 105 8.69 1.66 21.65
C SER A 105 8.68 1.59 20.13
N ILE A 106 8.05 0.58 19.53
CA ILE A 106 7.96 0.45 18.07
C ILE A 106 7.15 1.59 17.44
N ILE A 107 6.11 2.07 18.10
CA ILE A 107 5.32 3.18 17.56
C ILE A 107 6.06 4.50 17.66
N LEU A 108 6.80 4.73 18.73
CA LEU A 108 7.71 5.88 18.79
C LEU A 108 8.70 5.84 17.62
N VAL A 109 9.30 4.68 17.36
CA VAL A 109 10.17 4.47 16.19
C VAL A 109 9.42 4.66 14.87
N ALA A 110 8.19 4.18 14.75
CA ALA A 110 7.39 4.35 13.54
C ALA A 110 7.02 5.82 13.28
N TYR A 111 6.74 6.58 14.34
CA TYR A 111 6.50 8.03 14.25
C TYR A 111 7.78 8.80 13.84
N LEU A 112 8.93 8.38 14.34
CA LEU A 112 10.24 8.92 13.99
C LEU A 112 10.79 8.35 12.66
N GLY A 113 10.07 7.49 11.98
CA GLY A 113 10.51 6.76 10.78
C GLY A 113 11.00 7.64 9.62
N LYS A 114 10.53 8.89 9.54
CA LYS A 114 11.03 9.88 8.56
C LYS A 114 12.50 10.26 8.76
N TYR A 115 13.08 9.99 9.95
CA TYR A 115 14.49 10.25 10.28
C TYR A 115 15.35 8.97 10.28
N ILE A 116 14.75 7.82 10.04
CA ILE A 116 15.40 6.51 10.10
C ILE A 116 15.40 5.92 8.69
N GLN A 117 16.49 5.27 8.29
CA GLN A 117 16.54 4.53 7.03
C GLN A 117 15.41 3.50 6.97
N TYR A 118 14.73 3.42 5.83
CA TYR A 118 13.55 2.57 5.63
C TYR A 118 13.76 1.11 6.05
N GLU A 119 14.93 0.55 5.77
CA GLU A 119 15.26 -0.84 6.11
C GLU A 119 15.41 -1.06 7.61
N ALA A 120 16.11 -0.15 8.31
CA ALA A 120 16.23 -0.21 9.76
C ALA A 120 14.85 -0.10 10.42
N TRP A 121 14.03 0.85 9.96
CA TRP A 121 12.65 0.99 10.40
C TRP A 121 11.86 -0.31 10.18
N ARG A 122 11.97 -0.93 9.02
CA ARG A 122 11.26 -2.16 8.66
C ARG A 122 11.65 -3.33 9.56
N TRP A 123 12.94 -3.47 9.89
CA TRP A 123 13.42 -4.50 10.81
C TRP A 123 12.89 -4.30 12.23
N ILE A 124 12.96 -3.08 12.75
CA ILE A 124 12.44 -2.74 14.08
C ILE A 124 10.93 -2.97 14.12
N HIS A 125 10.20 -2.56 13.08
CA HIS A 125 8.74 -2.74 13.00
C HIS A 125 8.31 -4.22 13.05
N ARG A 126 9.14 -5.16 12.60
CA ARG A 126 8.84 -6.60 12.70
C ARG A 126 8.80 -7.11 14.13
N LEU A 127 9.46 -6.46 15.07
CA LEU A 127 9.42 -6.82 16.48
C LEU A 127 8.02 -6.68 17.08
N VAL A 128 7.10 -5.98 16.42
CA VAL A 128 5.69 -5.92 16.79
C VAL A 128 5.06 -7.32 16.89
N TYR A 129 5.54 -8.26 16.08
CA TYR A 129 5.05 -9.64 16.13
C TYR A 129 5.48 -10.36 17.41
N LEU A 130 6.69 -10.12 17.89
CA LEU A 130 7.14 -10.63 19.18
C LEU A 130 6.29 -10.07 20.33
N ALA A 131 5.99 -8.77 20.29
CA ALA A 131 5.08 -8.16 21.25
C ALA A 131 3.68 -8.77 21.20
N TYR A 132 3.16 -9.07 20.00
CA TYR A 132 1.89 -9.78 19.85
C TYR A 132 1.91 -11.17 20.49
N ILE A 133 2.97 -11.95 20.27
CA ILE A 133 3.16 -13.27 20.90
C ILE A 133 3.14 -13.15 22.43
N PHE A 134 3.87 -12.21 23.01
CA PHE A 134 3.82 -11.97 24.46
C PHE A 134 2.43 -11.56 24.95
N GLY A 135 1.72 -10.74 24.17
CA GLY A 135 0.33 -10.40 24.44
C GLY A 135 -0.59 -11.63 24.44
N LEU A 136 -0.41 -12.55 23.50
CA LEU A 136 -1.17 -13.80 23.45
C LEU A 136 -0.86 -14.72 24.63
N PHE A 137 0.40 -14.82 25.07
CA PHE A 137 0.75 -15.54 26.31
C PHE A 137 0.08 -14.92 27.54
N HIS A 138 0.07 -13.59 27.63
CA HIS A 138 -0.68 -12.88 28.66
C HIS A 138 -2.17 -13.24 28.64
N VAL A 139 -2.83 -13.17 27.49
CA VAL A 139 -4.26 -13.51 27.33
C VAL A 139 -4.51 -14.96 27.73
N TYR A 140 -3.67 -15.89 27.26
CA TYR A 140 -3.79 -17.31 27.63
C TYR A 140 -3.67 -17.53 29.15
N MET A 141 -2.68 -16.93 29.81
CA MET A 141 -2.50 -17.04 31.26
C MET A 141 -3.63 -16.39 32.05
N MET A 142 -4.25 -15.35 31.54
CA MET A 142 -5.37 -14.67 32.19
C MET A 142 -6.69 -15.39 32.01
N MET A 143 -6.96 -15.94 30.83
CA MET A 143 -8.21 -16.66 30.55
C MET A 143 -8.18 -18.12 30.92
N GLY A 144 -6.99 -18.77 30.91
CA GLY A 144 -6.79 -20.15 31.25
C GLY A 144 -7.75 -21.11 30.54
N ASN A 145 -8.36 -22.02 31.29
CA ASN A 145 -9.31 -23.00 30.73
C ASN A 145 -10.57 -22.39 30.08
N ARG A 146 -10.86 -21.12 30.32
CA ARG A 146 -12.00 -20.45 29.65
C ARG A 146 -11.84 -20.38 28.14
N LEU A 147 -10.60 -20.34 27.64
CA LEU A 147 -10.34 -20.39 26.18
C LEU A 147 -10.67 -21.76 25.58
N LEU A 148 -10.73 -22.82 26.38
CA LEU A 148 -11.02 -24.19 25.94
C LEU A 148 -12.51 -24.52 26.00
N THR A 149 -13.35 -23.61 26.51
CA THR A 149 -14.80 -23.82 26.56
C THR A 149 -15.44 -23.51 25.21
N PHE A 150 -16.37 -24.35 24.77
CA PHE A 150 -17.12 -24.15 23.52
C PHE A 150 -18.22 -23.10 23.72
N ASN A 151 -17.84 -21.82 23.67
CA ASN A 151 -18.78 -20.70 23.70
C ASN A 151 -18.34 -19.59 22.75
N LEU A 152 -19.24 -18.64 22.47
CA LEU A 152 -19.01 -17.54 21.52
C LEU A 152 -17.80 -16.70 21.91
N LEU A 153 -17.57 -16.45 23.20
CA LEU A 153 -16.44 -15.66 23.68
C LEU A 153 -15.11 -16.34 23.33
N SER A 154 -14.97 -17.62 23.69
CA SER A 154 -13.73 -18.39 23.44
C SER A 154 -13.48 -18.53 21.95
N PHE A 155 -14.52 -18.78 21.15
CA PHE A 155 -14.43 -18.84 19.71
C PHE A 155 -13.97 -17.50 19.12
N LEU A 156 -14.55 -16.38 19.56
CA LEU A 156 -14.18 -15.05 19.06
C LEU A 156 -12.74 -14.70 19.39
N VAL A 157 -12.36 -14.80 20.68
CA VAL A 157 -10.99 -14.50 21.15
C VAL A 157 -9.98 -15.41 20.47
N GLY A 158 -10.25 -16.71 20.42
CA GLY A 158 -9.37 -17.69 19.78
C GLY A 158 -9.22 -17.44 18.28
N SER A 159 -10.30 -17.10 17.58
CA SER A 159 -10.27 -16.80 16.14
C SER A 159 -9.43 -15.56 15.84
N TYR A 160 -9.63 -14.44 16.54
CA TYR A 160 -8.82 -13.24 16.34
C TYR A 160 -7.35 -13.49 16.71
N ALA A 161 -7.09 -14.17 17.84
CA ALA A 161 -5.72 -14.52 18.24
C ALA A 161 -5.01 -15.36 17.17
N LEU A 162 -5.67 -16.39 16.67
CA LEU A 162 -5.12 -17.29 15.64
C LEU A 162 -4.93 -16.57 14.31
N LEU A 163 -5.94 -15.82 13.82
CA LEU A 163 -5.86 -15.09 12.56
C LEU A 163 -4.75 -14.03 12.58
N GLY A 164 -4.62 -13.29 13.69
CA GLY A 164 -3.54 -12.32 13.84
C GLY A 164 -2.16 -12.99 13.89
N LEU A 165 -2.05 -14.15 14.56
CA LEU A 165 -0.81 -14.94 14.62
C LEU A 165 -0.41 -15.45 13.23
N LEU A 166 -1.34 -16.05 12.49
CA LEU A 166 -1.11 -16.54 11.13
C LEU A 166 -0.78 -15.41 10.15
N ALA A 167 -1.50 -14.29 10.24
CA ALA A 167 -1.26 -13.11 9.42
C ALA A 167 0.14 -12.51 9.67
N GLY A 168 0.52 -12.36 10.93
CA GLY A 168 1.85 -11.87 11.30
C GLY A 168 2.96 -12.84 10.84
N PHE A 169 2.78 -14.14 11.03
CA PHE A 169 3.72 -15.16 10.54
C PHE A 169 3.85 -15.08 9.01
N TYR A 170 2.73 -15.03 8.29
CA TYR A 170 2.72 -14.93 6.84
C TYR A 170 3.50 -13.72 6.33
N ILE A 171 3.17 -12.50 6.82
CA ILE A 171 3.78 -11.27 6.28
C ILE A 171 5.27 -11.14 6.62
N ILE A 172 5.69 -11.66 7.78
CA ILE A 172 7.08 -11.54 8.24
C ILE A 172 7.98 -12.61 7.64
N PHE A 173 7.53 -13.87 7.59
CA PHE A 173 8.37 -15.01 7.25
C PHE A 173 8.10 -15.59 5.85
N LEU A 174 6.84 -15.60 5.41
CA LEU A 174 6.46 -16.28 4.17
C LEU A 174 6.35 -15.32 2.98
N TYR A 175 5.73 -14.14 3.15
CA TYR A 175 5.45 -13.24 2.02
C TYR A 175 6.69 -12.91 1.19
N GLN A 176 7.84 -12.68 1.82
CA GLN A 176 9.09 -12.39 1.11
C GLN A 176 9.56 -13.56 0.21
N LYS A 177 9.15 -14.79 0.53
CA LYS A 177 9.58 -16.00 -0.19
C LYS A 177 8.59 -16.42 -1.26
N ILE A 178 7.29 -16.37 -0.96
CA ILE A 178 6.24 -16.90 -1.85
C ILE A 178 5.37 -15.82 -2.51
N GLY A 179 5.40 -14.59 -2.01
CA GLY A 179 4.59 -13.47 -2.52
C GLY A 179 5.10 -12.86 -3.83
N PHE A 180 6.22 -13.34 -4.38
CA PHE A 180 6.85 -12.83 -5.60
C PHE A 180 6.99 -13.92 -6.67
N PRO A 181 5.87 -14.41 -7.21
CA PRO A 181 5.87 -15.58 -8.06
C PRO A 181 6.33 -15.35 -9.51
N TYR A 182 6.45 -14.09 -9.96
CA TYR A 182 6.87 -13.75 -11.31
C TYR A 182 8.37 -13.46 -11.33
N LEU A 183 9.15 -14.50 -11.61
CA LEU A 183 10.61 -14.38 -11.77
C LEU A 183 10.92 -13.86 -13.16
N GLY A 184 12.01 -13.10 -13.30
CA GLY A 184 12.40 -12.55 -14.58
C GLY A 184 13.81 -11.98 -14.58
N LYS A 185 14.15 -11.34 -15.71
CA LYS A 185 15.42 -10.64 -15.91
C LYS A 185 15.16 -9.30 -16.58
N ILE A 186 16.02 -8.34 -16.29
CA ILE A 186 16.06 -7.07 -16.99
C ILE A 186 16.64 -7.32 -18.39
N THR A 187 15.88 -6.94 -19.43
CA THR A 187 16.26 -7.14 -20.83
C THR A 187 16.71 -5.84 -21.49
N ASN A 188 16.23 -4.71 -21.03
CA ASN A 188 16.63 -3.40 -21.55
C ASN A 188 16.53 -2.31 -20.48
N LEU A 189 17.41 -1.30 -20.61
CA LEU A 189 17.45 -0.11 -19.77
C LEU A 189 17.60 1.11 -20.67
N LYS A 190 16.53 1.92 -20.77
CA LYS A 190 16.52 3.14 -21.57
C LYS A 190 16.55 4.37 -20.66
N ARG A 191 17.55 5.25 -20.82
CA ARG A 191 17.53 6.57 -20.20
C ARG A 191 16.54 7.45 -20.96
N LEU A 192 15.53 7.97 -20.26
CA LEU A 192 14.55 8.89 -20.85
C LEU A 192 15.01 10.34 -20.74
N ASN A 193 15.66 10.68 -19.62
CA ASN A 193 16.32 11.97 -19.40
C ASN A 193 17.44 11.80 -18.34
N HIS A 194 17.92 12.94 -17.77
CA HIS A 194 19.03 12.97 -16.82
C HIS A 194 18.76 12.29 -15.47
N ASP A 195 17.49 12.05 -15.09
CA ASP A 195 17.10 11.47 -13.79
C ASP A 195 16.07 10.34 -13.89
N THR A 196 15.62 10.00 -15.10
CA THR A 196 14.54 9.02 -15.31
C THR A 196 14.96 7.92 -16.27
N ARG A 197 14.70 6.68 -15.87
CA ARG A 197 15.05 5.47 -16.66
C ARG A 197 13.82 4.57 -16.81
N GLU A 198 13.64 4.02 -18.00
CA GLU A 198 12.70 2.94 -18.27
C GLU A 198 13.43 1.60 -18.15
N ILE A 199 12.78 0.65 -17.48
CA ILE A 199 13.25 -0.69 -17.22
C ILE A 199 12.33 -1.66 -17.94
N GLN A 200 12.85 -2.44 -18.87
CA GLN A 200 12.13 -3.53 -19.50
C GLN A 200 12.52 -4.85 -18.84
N ILE A 201 11.53 -5.64 -18.47
CA ILE A 201 11.70 -6.94 -17.80
C ILE A 201 11.04 -8.00 -18.66
N HIS A 202 11.71 -9.17 -18.78
CA HIS A 202 11.10 -10.37 -19.31
C HIS A 202 10.86 -11.37 -18.18
N LEU A 203 9.59 -11.72 -17.95
CA LEU A 203 9.13 -12.60 -16.88
C LEU A 203 9.06 -14.05 -17.35
N SER A 204 9.12 -15.00 -16.43
CA SER A 204 9.05 -16.44 -16.70
C SER A 204 7.66 -16.93 -17.14
N ARG A 205 6.63 -16.10 -16.94
CA ARG A 205 5.24 -16.37 -17.31
C ARG A 205 4.50 -15.06 -17.56
N PRO A 206 3.38 -15.08 -18.30
CA PRO A 206 2.56 -13.89 -18.54
C PRO A 206 2.14 -13.20 -17.24
N PHE A 207 2.08 -11.87 -17.29
CA PHE A 207 1.70 -11.02 -16.17
C PHE A 207 0.44 -10.23 -16.54
N ASP A 208 -0.63 -10.48 -15.80
CA ASP A 208 -1.91 -9.81 -16.03
C ASP A 208 -2.01 -8.56 -15.16
N TYR A 209 -2.33 -7.44 -15.79
CA TYR A 209 -2.58 -6.17 -15.12
C TYR A 209 -3.55 -5.32 -15.94
N GLN A 210 -4.06 -4.25 -15.34
CA GLN A 210 -4.85 -3.21 -16.01
C GLN A 210 -4.06 -1.89 -15.98
N SER A 211 -4.21 -1.08 -17.02
CA SER A 211 -3.54 0.22 -17.10
C SER A 211 -3.88 1.09 -15.91
N GLY A 212 -2.86 1.69 -15.31
CA GLY A 212 -2.96 2.47 -14.07
C GLY A 212 -2.56 1.70 -12.80
N GLN A 213 -2.37 0.39 -12.89
CA GLN A 213 -1.90 -0.43 -11.77
C GLN A 213 -0.39 -0.32 -11.56
N PHE A 214 0.05 -0.73 -10.37
CA PHE A 214 1.44 -0.84 -9.96
C PHE A 214 1.77 -2.24 -9.44
N ALA A 215 3.05 -2.58 -9.37
CA ALA A 215 3.51 -3.83 -8.78
C ALA A 215 4.75 -3.59 -7.90
N PHE A 216 5.00 -4.51 -6.97
CA PHE A 216 6.24 -4.47 -6.20
C PHE A 216 7.34 -5.25 -6.92
N LEU A 217 8.44 -4.58 -7.17
CA LEU A 217 9.63 -5.12 -7.83
C LEU A 217 10.73 -5.39 -6.81
N LYS A 218 11.34 -6.57 -6.88
CA LYS A 218 12.60 -6.92 -6.23
C LYS A 218 13.70 -7.04 -7.27
N ILE A 219 14.87 -6.52 -6.95
CA ILE A 219 16.07 -6.61 -7.79
C ILE A 219 17.11 -7.46 -7.07
N PHE A 220 17.64 -8.47 -7.75
CA PHE A 220 18.69 -9.36 -7.25
C PHE A 220 20.00 -9.07 -7.98
N GLN A 221 20.66 -8.03 -7.57
CA GLN A 221 21.97 -7.59 -8.04
C GLN A 221 22.82 -7.19 -6.84
N GLU A 222 24.11 -7.42 -6.88
CA GLU A 222 25.02 -6.96 -5.84
C GLU A 222 24.93 -5.44 -5.67
N GLY A 223 24.91 -4.96 -4.44
CA GLY A 223 24.69 -3.55 -4.10
C GLY A 223 23.24 -3.10 -4.10
N PHE A 224 22.28 -4.00 -4.36
CA PHE A 224 20.85 -3.69 -4.26
C PHE A 224 20.22 -4.31 -3.01
N GLU A 225 19.32 -3.57 -2.42
CA GLU A 225 18.52 -4.06 -1.30
C GLU A 225 17.52 -5.14 -1.75
N SER A 226 17.32 -6.15 -0.93
CA SER A 226 16.33 -7.21 -1.20
C SER A 226 14.89 -6.77 -0.93
N ALA A 227 14.67 -5.52 -0.53
CA ALA A 227 13.35 -4.97 -0.26
C ALA A 227 12.54 -4.81 -1.56
N PRO A 228 11.24 -5.16 -1.56
CA PRO A 228 10.38 -4.87 -2.68
C PRO A 228 9.94 -3.40 -2.66
N HIS A 229 10.06 -2.74 -3.81
CA HIS A 229 9.61 -1.36 -4.00
C HIS A 229 8.46 -1.27 -5.00
N PRO A 230 7.43 -0.45 -4.73
CA PRO A 230 6.29 -0.29 -5.62
C PRO A 230 6.64 0.64 -6.78
N PHE A 231 6.32 0.22 -8.00
CA PHE A 231 6.44 1.04 -9.20
C PHE A 231 5.18 0.90 -10.05
N SER A 232 4.69 2.02 -10.59
CA SER A 232 3.62 1.99 -11.58
C SER A 232 4.08 1.26 -12.83
N ILE A 233 3.23 0.38 -13.34
CA ILE A 233 3.46 -0.31 -14.60
C ILE A 233 3.31 0.73 -15.70
N SER A 234 4.33 0.93 -16.53
CA SER A 234 4.32 1.87 -17.63
C SER A 234 4.05 1.22 -18.99
N GLY A 235 3.69 -0.04 -18.99
CA GLY A 235 3.30 -0.85 -20.15
C GLY A 235 3.70 -2.31 -19.98
N GLY A 236 3.20 -3.16 -20.88
CA GLY A 236 3.56 -4.57 -20.92
C GLY A 236 2.71 -5.34 -21.91
N HIS A 237 3.18 -6.52 -22.28
CA HIS A 237 2.40 -7.48 -23.04
C HIS A 237 2.96 -8.89 -22.81
N GLY A 238 2.08 -9.81 -22.42
CA GLY A 238 2.44 -11.19 -22.15
C GLY A 238 3.49 -11.30 -21.03
N GLN A 239 4.70 -11.70 -21.38
CA GLN A 239 5.82 -11.86 -20.45
C GLN A 239 6.69 -10.59 -20.32
N THR A 240 6.43 -9.55 -21.11
CA THR A 240 7.21 -8.31 -21.06
C THR A 240 6.49 -7.27 -20.21
N LEU A 241 7.23 -6.64 -19.29
CA LEU A 241 6.71 -5.61 -18.39
C LEU A 241 7.68 -4.42 -18.37
N TYR A 242 7.11 -3.20 -18.31
CA TYR A 242 7.87 -1.95 -18.26
C TYR A 242 7.60 -1.20 -16.97
N PHE A 243 8.65 -0.70 -16.36
CA PHE A 243 8.59 0.24 -15.25
C PHE A 243 9.39 1.50 -15.59
N THR A 244 8.87 2.66 -15.25
CA THR A 244 9.61 3.92 -15.40
C THR A 244 9.91 4.50 -14.04
N VAL A 245 11.19 4.66 -13.76
CA VAL A 245 11.70 5.03 -12.44
C VAL A 245 12.45 6.34 -12.49
N LYS A 246 12.03 7.30 -11.66
CA LYS A 246 12.72 8.57 -11.45
C LYS A 246 13.62 8.48 -10.23
N ASN A 247 14.82 9.05 -10.31
CA ASN A 247 15.75 9.22 -9.20
C ASN A 247 15.16 10.20 -8.18
N SER A 248 14.55 9.65 -7.11
CA SER A 248 13.85 10.44 -6.08
C SER A 248 14.28 10.09 -4.65
N GLY A 249 15.19 9.14 -4.48
CA GLY A 249 15.70 8.65 -3.21
C GLY A 249 16.75 7.58 -3.40
N ASP A 250 17.36 7.09 -2.33
CA ASP A 250 18.54 6.22 -2.37
C ASP A 250 18.35 4.97 -3.25
N HIS A 251 17.25 4.25 -3.11
CA HIS A 251 16.97 3.07 -3.91
C HIS A 251 16.79 3.40 -5.40
N THR A 252 16.03 4.44 -5.71
CA THR A 252 15.79 4.85 -7.11
C THR A 252 17.02 5.48 -7.75
N LYS A 253 17.88 6.11 -6.96
CA LYS A 253 19.20 6.56 -7.39
C LYS A 253 20.08 5.37 -7.78
N ASN A 254 20.11 4.34 -6.93
CA ASN A 254 20.85 3.10 -7.22
C ASN A 254 20.35 2.42 -8.51
N ILE A 255 19.03 2.37 -8.72
CA ILE A 255 18.42 1.91 -9.99
C ILE A 255 18.94 2.74 -11.17
N TYR A 256 18.92 4.06 -11.06
CA TYR A 256 19.32 4.94 -12.15
C TYR A 256 20.81 4.79 -12.50
N ASP A 257 21.67 4.72 -11.49
CA ASP A 257 23.14 4.72 -11.68
C ASP A 257 23.68 3.32 -11.99
N ASN A 258 23.25 2.29 -11.27
CA ASN A 258 23.97 1.03 -11.17
C ASN A 258 23.22 -0.20 -11.70
N LEU A 259 21.92 -0.09 -12.02
CA LEU A 259 21.14 -1.24 -12.51
C LEU A 259 21.67 -1.73 -13.87
N GLN A 260 21.79 -3.05 -14.02
CA GLN A 260 22.39 -3.69 -15.20
C GLN A 260 21.37 -4.58 -15.94
N VAL A 261 21.50 -4.64 -17.26
CA VAL A 261 20.81 -5.63 -18.08
C VAL A 261 21.30 -7.04 -17.69
N GLY A 262 20.37 -8.00 -17.63
CA GLY A 262 20.64 -9.36 -17.17
C GLY A 262 20.39 -9.57 -15.68
N SER A 263 20.25 -8.53 -14.88
CA SER A 263 19.93 -8.64 -13.45
C SER A 263 18.63 -9.40 -13.24
N LYS A 264 18.64 -10.35 -12.30
CA LYS A 264 17.46 -11.11 -11.90
C LYS A 264 16.50 -10.22 -11.14
N VAL A 265 15.22 -10.42 -11.37
CA VAL A 265 14.16 -9.69 -10.69
C VAL A 265 13.01 -10.62 -10.29
N SER A 266 12.19 -10.19 -9.35
CA SER A 266 10.89 -10.81 -9.13
C SER A 266 9.83 -9.75 -8.89
N VAL A 267 8.63 -10.04 -9.38
CA VAL A 267 7.44 -9.19 -9.24
C VAL A 267 6.37 -9.97 -8.49
N ASP A 268 5.59 -9.29 -7.66
CA ASP A 268 4.49 -9.95 -6.95
C ASP A 268 3.23 -10.04 -7.82
N ARG A 269 2.30 -9.14 -7.72
CA ARG A 269 1.08 -9.03 -8.53
C ARG A 269 0.78 -7.55 -8.80
N ALA A 270 -0.17 -7.30 -9.68
CA ALA A 270 -0.69 -5.97 -9.91
C ALA A 270 -1.62 -5.52 -8.76
N TYR A 271 -1.53 -4.24 -8.40
CA TYR A 271 -2.31 -3.56 -7.37
C TYR A 271 -2.84 -2.23 -7.89
N GLY A 272 -3.87 -1.73 -7.23
CA GLY A 272 -4.43 -0.42 -7.51
C GLY A 272 -5.76 -0.47 -8.24
N HIS A 273 -6.54 0.57 -8.04
CA HIS A 273 -7.87 0.74 -8.61
C HIS A 273 -8.00 2.03 -9.45
N MET A 274 -6.89 2.54 -9.93
CA MET A 274 -6.89 3.58 -10.96
C MET A 274 -7.04 2.91 -12.33
N ILE A 275 -8.24 2.40 -12.62
CA ILE A 275 -8.54 1.68 -13.86
C ILE A 275 -9.15 2.68 -14.83
N ILE A 276 -8.35 3.09 -15.80
CA ILE A 276 -8.72 4.14 -16.77
C ILE A 276 -9.83 3.65 -17.70
N GLU A 277 -9.82 2.37 -18.04
CA GLU A 277 -10.81 1.71 -18.91
C GLU A 277 -12.23 1.77 -18.34
N GLU A 278 -12.40 1.72 -17.01
CA GLU A 278 -13.70 1.81 -16.35
C GLU A 278 -14.27 3.23 -16.28
N GLY A 279 -13.51 4.24 -16.71
CA GLY A 279 -13.95 5.63 -16.74
C GLY A 279 -15.07 5.88 -17.74
N ARG A 280 -15.77 7.01 -17.55
CA ARG A 280 -16.79 7.50 -18.45
C ARG A 280 -16.19 7.85 -19.82
N GLU A 281 -17.03 8.17 -20.78
CA GLU A 281 -16.61 8.58 -22.11
C GLU A 281 -15.76 9.88 -22.07
N ASN A 282 -16.18 10.87 -21.30
CA ASN A 282 -15.39 12.08 -21.05
C ASN A 282 -14.45 11.86 -19.86
N GLN A 283 -13.16 12.09 -20.09
CA GLN A 283 -12.13 11.91 -19.06
C GLN A 283 -11.19 13.10 -18.99
N VAL A 284 -10.75 13.42 -17.79
CA VAL A 284 -9.66 14.38 -17.54
C VAL A 284 -8.53 13.62 -16.85
N TRP A 285 -7.38 13.60 -17.50
CA TRP A 285 -6.17 13.00 -16.96
C TRP A 285 -5.21 14.08 -16.50
N ILE A 286 -4.66 13.92 -15.30
CA ILE A 286 -3.74 14.90 -14.71
C ILE A 286 -2.50 14.16 -14.23
N ALA A 287 -1.38 14.42 -14.87
CA ALA A 287 -0.10 13.85 -14.53
C ALA A 287 0.87 14.91 -14.00
N GLY A 288 1.59 14.61 -12.91
CA GLY A 288 2.67 15.46 -12.41
C GLY A 288 4.01 14.72 -12.39
N GLY A 289 4.97 15.18 -13.20
CA GLY A 289 6.30 14.56 -13.33
C GLY A 289 6.21 13.07 -13.65
N ILE A 290 6.83 12.20 -12.81
CA ILE A 290 6.81 10.73 -13.01
C ILE A 290 5.41 10.12 -12.84
N GLY A 291 4.43 10.86 -12.31
CA GLY A 291 3.04 10.43 -12.27
C GLY A 291 2.38 10.24 -13.64
N ILE A 292 3.10 10.50 -14.71
CA ILE A 292 2.68 10.17 -16.08
C ILE A 292 2.58 8.66 -16.34
N THR A 293 3.31 7.84 -15.59
CA THR A 293 3.50 6.40 -15.88
C THR A 293 2.22 5.58 -16.03
N PRO A 294 1.16 5.73 -15.20
CA PRO A 294 -0.08 4.98 -15.40
C PRO A 294 -0.81 5.34 -16.69
N PHE A 295 -0.70 6.58 -17.14
CA PHE A 295 -1.28 7.03 -18.41
C PHE A 295 -0.49 6.51 -19.63
N ILE A 296 0.83 6.43 -19.51
CA ILE A 296 1.68 5.81 -20.53
C ILE A 296 1.35 4.33 -20.71
N SER A 297 1.02 3.63 -19.61
CA SER A 297 0.53 2.25 -19.69
C SER A 297 -0.70 2.16 -20.58
N TYR A 298 -1.69 3.02 -20.34
CA TYR A 298 -2.92 3.05 -21.12
C TYR A 298 -2.67 3.37 -22.60
N ILE A 299 -1.90 4.42 -22.88
CA ILE A 299 -1.56 4.86 -24.24
C ILE A 299 -0.88 3.74 -25.05
N ARG A 300 -0.02 2.94 -24.41
CA ARG A 300 0.66 1.82 -25.07
C ARG A 300 -0.24 0.65 -25.39
N GLU A 301 -1.25 0.41 -24.56
CA GLU A 301 -2.19 -0.69 -24.72
C GLU A 301 -3.36 -0.35 -25.63
N HIS A 302 -3.68 0.95 -25.73
CA HIS A 302 -4.81 1.47 -26.52
C HIS A 302 -4.31 2.45 -27.59
N PRO A 303 -3.74 1.98 -28.70
CA PRO A 303 -3.22 2.84 -29.76
C PRO A 303 -4.31 3.70 -30.44
N ILE A 304 -5.56 3.25 -30.36
CA ILE A 304 -6.75 3.99 -30.78
C ILE A 304 -7.58 4.30 -29.54
N LEU A 305 -7.91 5.57 -29.35
CA LEU A 305 -8.69 6.04 -28.22
C LEU A 305 -10.16 6.13 -28.58
N ASP A 306 -11.02 5.48 -27.78
CA ASP A 306 -12.47 5.49 -27.92
C ASP A 306 -13.18 6.53 -27.03
N LYS A 307 -12.41 7.24 -26.20
CA LYS A 307 -12.89 8.21 -25.19
C LYS A 307 -12.47 9.63 -25.55
N GLN A 308 -13.20 10.61 -25.01
CA GLN A 308 -12.81 12.02 -25.08
C GLN A 308 -11.91 12.34 -23.89
N VAL A 309 -10.65 12.66 -24.13
CA VAL A 309 -9.65 12.84 -23.07
C VAL A 309 -8.99 14.21 -23.16
N HIS A 310 -9.06 14.98 -22.08
CA HIS A 310 -8.20 16.15 -21.85
C HIS A 310 -7.05 15.70 -20.94
N PHE A 311 -5.82 15.66 -21.45
CA PHE A 311 -4.66 15.23 -20.72
C PHE A 311 -3.75 16.41 -20.35
N TYR A 312 -3.66 16.71 -19.07
CA TYR A 312 -2.80 17.75 -18.51
C TYR A 312 -1.54 17.11 -17.93
N TYR A 313 -0.39 17.36 -18.56
CA TYR A 313 0.89 16.88 -18.08
C TYR A 313 1.72 18.05 -17.54
N SER A 314 1.86 18.12 -16.21
CA SER A 314 2.66 19.14 -15.53
C SER A 314 4.05 18.63 -15.19
N PHE A 315 5.05 19.41 -15.53
CA PHE A 315 6.47 19.15 -15.23
C PHE A 315 7.17 20.46 -14.84
N ARG A 316 8.39 20.36 -14.31
CA ARG A 316 9.19 21.53 -13.92
C ARG A 316 10.42 21.64 -14.80
N GLY A 317 10.26 22.24 -15.96
CA GLY A 317 11.26 22.38 -17.00
C GLY A 317 11.27 21.23 -18.00
N GLU A 318 11.47 21.56 -19.27
CA GLU A 318 11.43 20.61 -20.38
C GLU A 318 12.38 19.42 -20.20
N GLU A 319 13.55 19.64 -19.60
CA GLU A 319 14.54 18.59 -19.32
C GLU A 319 14.03 17.53 -18.33
N ASN A 320 12.97 17.81 -17.58
CA ASN A 320 12.34 16.86 -16.65
C ASN A 320 11.11 16.16 -17.24
N ALA A 321 10.65 16.60 -18.40
CA ALA A 321 9.55 15.95 -19.10
C ALA A 321 10.01 14.64 -19.72
N VAL A 322 9.15 13.63 -19.69
CA VAL A 322 9.40 12.34 -20.34
C VAL A 322 8.24 11.96 -21.24
N TYR A 323 8.49 11.16 -22.25
CA TYR A 323 7.49 10.66 -23.21
C TYR A 323 6.80 11.74 -24.08
N ILE A 324 7.38 12.92 -24.21
CA ILE A 324 6.77 14.03 -24.97
C ILE A 324 6.50 13.62 -26.42
N ASP A 325 7.47 12.99 -27.10
CA ASP A 325 7.29 12.53 -28.49
C ASP A 325 6.16 11.51 -28.60
N LEU A 326 6.10 10.54 -27.66
CA LEU A 326 5.01 9.55 -27.61
C LEU A 326 3.63 10.23 -27.45
N LEU A 327 3.54 11.26 -26.60
CA LEU A 327 2.29 11.98 -26.38
C LEU A 327 1.87 12.77 -27.62
N HIS A 328 2.80 13.43 -28.30
CA HIS A 328 2.51 14.13 -29.55
C HIS A 328 2.07 13.18 -30.66
N ASP A 329 2.79 12.05 -30.83
CA ASP A 329 2.42 11.02 -31.81
C ASP A 329 1.03 10.44 -31.51
N TYR A 330 0.71 10.24 -30.22
CA TYR A 330 -0.59 9.75 -29.82
C TYR A 330 -1.70 10.76 -30.08
N ALA A 331 -1.48 12.04 -29.77
CA ALA A 331 -2.42 13.11 -30.04
C ALA A 331 -2.69 13.31 -31.56
N GLN A 332 -1.66 13.16 -32.40
CA GLN A 332 -1.83 13.22 -33.86
C GLN A 332 -2.71 12.09 -34.41
N LYS A 333 -2.63 10.89 -33.80
CA LYS A 333 -3.40 9.71 -34.21
C LYS A 333 -4.81 9.65 -33.63
N ASN A 334 -5.06 10.39 -32.55
CA ASN A 334 -6.32 10.36 -31.81
C ASN A 334 -6.89 11.78 -31.65
N PRO A 335 -7.77 12.25 -32.57
CA PRO A 335 -8.34 13.61 -32.52
C PRO A 335 -9.16 13.91 -31.24
N ASN A 336 -9.60 12.86 -30.55
CA ASN A 336 -10.32 12.92 -29.28
C ASN A 336 -9.38 12.94 -28.04
N PHE A 337 -8.07 13.07 -28.25
CA PHE A 337 -7.06 13.25 -27.22
C PHE A 337 -6.47 14.66 -27.26
N GLU A 338 -6.86 15.50 -26.34
CA GLU A 338 -6.35 16.87 -26.22
C GLU A 338 -5.20 16.92 -25.19
N LEU A 339 -4.00 17.24 -25.69
CA LEU A 339 -2.77 17.29 -24.89
C LEU A 339 -2.45 18.71 -24.43
N HIS A 340 -2.37 18.90 -23.11
CA HIS A 340 -1.97 20.15 -22.46
C HIS A 340 -0.66 19.94 -21.70
N LEU A 341 0.43 20.51 -22.21
CA LEU A 341 1.75 20.48 -21.55
C LEU A 341 1.90 21.75 -20.70
N VAL A 342 2.19 21.58 -19.39
CA VAL A 342 2.30 22.67 -18.41
C VAL A 342 3.69 22.66 -17.78
N ASP A 343 4.57 23.57 -18.19
CA ASP A 343 5.87 23.75 -17.53
C ASP A 343 5.75 24.73 -16.35
N SER A 344 5.73 24.22 -15.14
CA SER A 344 5.56 25.01 -13.91
C SER A 344 6.69 26.01 -13.61
N ARG A 345 7.76 26.05 -14.42
CA ARG A 345 8.77 27.15 -14.39
C ARG A 345 8.38 28.33 -15.29
N LYS A 346 7.66 28.08 -16.36
CA LYS A 346 7.23 29.09 -17.36
C LYS A 346 5.80 29.54 -17.12
N ASP A 347 4.94 28.56 -16.79
CA ASP A 347 3.52 28.73 -16.60
C ASP A 347 3.19 28.82 -15.10
N ALA A 348 2.00 29.30 -14.76
CA ALA A 348 1.46 29.14 -13.42
C ALA A 348 1.28 27.65 -13.09
N TYR A 349 1.26 27.30 -11.79
CA TYR A 349 0.87 25.95 -11.39
C TYR A 349 -0.50 25.60 -11.97
N LEU A 350 -0.63 24.35 -12.38
CA LEU A 350 -1.89 23.82 -12.89
C LEU A 350 -3.02 24.16 -11.90
N ASN A 351 -3.98 24.94 -12.36
CA ASN A 351 -5.16 25.31 -11.60
C ASN A 351 -6.38 25.14 -12.52
N PHE A 352 -7.37 24.38 -12.07
CA PHE A 352 -8.60 24.15 -12.80
C PHE A 352 -9.68 25.11 -12.32
N GLU A 353 -10.17 25.95 -13.19
CA GLU A 353 -11.47 26.55 -13.01
C GLU A 353 -12.55 25.52 -13.39
N GLN A 354 -13.68 25.50 -12.69
CA GLN A 354 -14.75 24.48 -12.88
C GLN A 354 -15.25 24.36 -14.34
N LYS A 355 -15.13 25.42 -15.13
CA LYS A 355 -15.56 25.43 -16.54
C LYS A 355 -14.61 24.70 -17.52
N GLU A 356 -13.43 24.28 -17.06
CA GLU A 356 -12.47 23.54 -17.90
C GLU A 356 -12.61 22.01 -17.75
N VAL A 357 -13.44 21.56 -16.80
CA VAL A 357 -13.72 20.14 -16.62
C VAL A 357 -15.09 19.82 -17.22
N PRO A 358 -15.17 18.95 -18.24
CA PRO A 358 -16.45 18.56 -18.81
C PRO A 358 -17.41 18.02 -17.76
N GLU A 359 -18.68 18.38 -17.84
CA GLU A 359 -19.70 17.84 -16.93
C GLU A 359 -19.69 16.31 -17.00
N HIS A 360 -19.78 15.69 -15.83
CA HIS A 360 -19.77 14.23 -15.69
C HIS A 360 -18.49 13.52 -16.15
N ALA A 361 -17.36 14.21 -16.29
CA ALA A 361 -16.10 13.56 -16.61
C ALA A 361 -15.57 12.66 -15.47
N SER A 362 -14.87 11.59 -15.83
CA SER A 362 -14.03 10.84 -14.89
C SER A 362 -12.67 11.52 -14.79
N VAL A 363 -12.25 11.90 -13.58
CA VAL A 363 -10.96 12.55 -13.36
C VAL A 363 -9.96 11.54 -12.80
N TYR A 364 -8.84 11.35 -13.49
CA TYR A 364 -7.72 10.53 -13.07
C TYR A 364 -6.51 11.40 -12.78
N MET A 365 -5.93 11.26 -11.61
CA MET A 365 -4.84 12.13 -11.17
C MET A 365 -3.70 11.30 -10.56
N CYS A 366 -2.47 11.52 -11.04
CA CYS A 366 -1.27 10.91 -10.49
C CYS A 366 -0.12 11.92 -10.49
N GLY A 367 0.56 12.07 -9.35
CA GLY A 367 1.69 12.99 -9.20
C GLY A 367 2.04 13.31 -7.76
N PRO A 368 2.82 14.36 -7.51
CA PRO A 368 3.18 14.78 -6.17
C PRO A 368 1.96 15.06 -5.29
N LEU A 369 2.02 14.62 -4.04
CA LEU A 369 0.90 14.75 -3.09
C LEU A 369 0.45 16.22 -2.90
N SER A 370 1.39 17.17 -2.96
CA SER A 370 1.08 18.62 -2.90
C SER A 370 0.19 19.06 -4.06
N MET A 371 0.51 18.63 -5.29
CA MET A 371 -0.29 18.90 -6.48
C MET A 371 -1.68 18.27 -6.35
N MET A 372 -1.75 16.98 -6.01
CA MET A 372 -3.04 16.28 -5.88
C MET A 372 -3.95 16.92 -4.82
N LYS A 373 -3.39 17.36 -3.69
CA LYS A 373 -4.15 18.06 -2.64
C LYS A 373 -4.62 19.45 -3.06
N SER A 374 -3.85 20.14 -3.88
CA SER A 374 -4.21 21.47 -4.41
C SER A 374 -5.39 21.37 -5.39
N LEU A 375 -5.38 20.35 -6.24
CA LEU A 375 -6.39 20.17 -7.30
C LEU A 375 -7.67 19.45 -6.82
N ALA A 376 -7.64 18.78 -5.67
CA ALA A 376 -8.79 18.08 -5.10
C ALA A 376 -9.68 18.97 -4.21
N LYS A 377 -9.37 20.27 -4.09
CA LYS A 377 -10.17 21.28 -3.38
C LYS A 377 -11.20 21.90 -4.31
#